data_8806f219da01a52fbcbec0b316532082
#
_entry.id   8806f219da01a52fbcbec0b316532082
#
_cell.length_a   1.000
_cell.length_b   1.000
_cell.length_c   1.000
_cell.angle_alpha   90.00
_cell.angle_beta   90.00
_cell.angle_gamma   90.00
#
_symmetry.space_group_name_H-M   'P 1'
#
loop_
_entity.id
_entity.type
_entity.pdbx_description
1 polymer ?
#
loop_
_entity_poly.entity_id
_entity_poly.type
_entity_poly.pdbx_seq_one_letter_code
_entity_poly.pdbx_strand_id
1 'polypeptide(L)'
;WAPPWNLLLYTGMFYRECERSARGSVISSVKSNIFEVTGESVLMLYGSHLTGAPTSTLLVLSETPLGDAALEALEKSAVSLEFGTAPLAQVVVETDEGKLGAEDVRTIVEGLDPVALVACDAFAAEALSAAYRTPVTLDADNRLLGRTTIIFQDFEGMMNTPADKQRAWALLKKLR
;
A
#
# COMPACT_ATOMS: atom_id res chain seq x y z
N TRP A 1 -32.61 40.79 0.76
CA TRP A 1 -33.14 39.51 1.31
C TRP A 1 -33.50 38.59 0.16
N ALA A 2 -32.58 37.68 -0.19
CA ALA A 2 -32.84 36.60 -1.14
C ALA A 2 -33.16 35.33 -0.36
N PRO A 3 -34.12 34.53 -0.78
CA PRO A 3 -34.52 33.31 -0.05
C PRO A 3 -33.51 32.18 -0.22
N PRO A 4 -33.41 31.26 0.75
CA PRO A 4 -32.35 30.25 0.86
C PRO A 4 -32.50 29.06 -0.09
N TRP A 5 -33.24 29.18 -1.19
CA TRP A 5 -33.54 28.08 -2.11
C TRP A 5 -32.51 27.92 -3.27
N ASN A 6 -31.57 28.86 -3.41
CA ASN A 6 -30.61 28.81 -4.51
C ASN A 6 -29.40 27.87 -4.27
N LEU A 7 -29.33 27.23 -3.09
CA LEU A 7 -28.21 26.31 -2.79
C LEU A 7 -28.44 24.87 -3.30
N LEU A 8 -29.71 24.52 -3.60
CA LEU A 8 -30.07 23.17 -4.03
C LEU A 8 -29.89 22.91 -5.54
N LEU A 9 -29.75 23.96 -6.34
CA LEU A 9 -29.54 23.82 -7.78
C LEU A 9 -28.03 23.58 -8.15
N TYR A 10 -27.13 24.00 -7.27
CA TYR A 10 -25.69 23.80 -7.51
C TYR A 10 -25.21 22.38 -7.17
N THR A 11 -25.83 21.71 -6.19
CA THR A 11 -25.46 20.33 -5.81
C THR A 11 -25.89 19.29 -6.84
N GLY A 12 -27.00 19.53 -7.54
CA GLY A 12 -27.50 18.60 -8.58
C GLY A 12 -26.67 18.61 -9.87
N MET A 13 -26.01 19.74 -10.18
CA MET A 13 -25.23 19.90 -11.40
C MET A 13 -23.83 19.30 -11.23
N PHE A 14 -23.23 19.44 -10.05
CA PHE A 14 -21.95 18.81 -9.73
C PHE A 14 -22.06 17.28 -9.66
N TYR A 15 -23.15 16.75 -9.13
CA TYR A 15 -23.37 15.30 -9.06
C TYR A 15 -23.53 14.66 -10.45
N ARG A 16 -24.16 15.36 -11.41
CA ARG A 16 -24.31 14.85 -12.78
C ARG A 16 -23.03 14.94 -13.61
N GLU A 17 -22.14 15.89 -13.33
CA GLU A 17 -20.84 15.96 -13.99
C GLU A 17 -19.87 14.92 -13.43
N CYS A 18 -19.91 14.65 -12.12
CA CYS A 18 -19.12 13.59 -11.51
C CYS A 18 -19.55 12.20 -12.01
N GLU A 19 -20.86 11.92 -12.17
CA GLU A 19 -21.34 10.67 -12.75
C GLU A 19 -21.00 10.52 -14.24
N ARG A 20 -20.93 11.64 -14.98
CA ARG A 20 -20.56 11.61 -16.40
C ARG A 20 -19.05 11.39 -16.58
N SER A 21 -18.23 11.94 -15.71
CA SER A 21 -16.78 11.70 -15.69
C SER A 21 -16.46 10.26 -15.27
N ALA A 22 -17.14 9.74 -14.24
CA ALA A 22 -16.98 8.36 -13.79
C ALA A 22 -17.41 7.33 -14.86
N ARG A 23 -18.51 7.60 -15.58
CA ARG A 23 -18.95 6.70 -16.67
C ARG A 23 -18.05 6.77 -17.91
N GLY A 24 -17.42 7.91 -18.18
CA GLY A 24 -16.48 8.07 -19.30
C GLY A 24 -15.16 7.34 -19.09
N SER A 25 -14.64 7.32 -17.86
CA SER A 25 -13.37 6.65 -17.57
C SER A 25 -13.51 5.13 -17.41
N VAL A 26 -14.64 4.66 -16.86
CA VAL A 26 -14.92 3.22 -16.70
C VAL A 26 -15.10 2.52 -18.05
N ILE A 27 -15.66 3.19 -19.07
CA ILE A 27 -15.89 2.58 -20.37
C ILE A 27 -14.61 2.46 -21.20
N SER A 28 -13.60 3.29 -20.97
CA SER A 28 -12.32 3.18 -21.68
C SER A 28 -11.39 2.11 -21.12
N SER A 29 -11.51 1.75 -19.83
CA SER A 29 -10.69 0.72 -19.22
C SER A 29 -11.24 -0.70 -19.39
N VAL A 30 -12.54 -0.85 -19.70
CA VAL A 30 -13.19 -2.17 -19.94
C VAL A 30 -12.70 -2.85 -21.23
N LYS A 31 -11.91 -2.16 -22.07
CA LYS A 31 -11.41 -2.75 -23.34
C LYS A 31 -10.08 -3.47 -23.25
N SER A 32 -9.38 -3.45 -22.11
CA SER A 32 -8.02 -4.02 -21.99
C SER A 32 -7.84 -5.06 -20.91
N ASN A 33 -8.69 -5.83 -20.53
CA ASN A 33 -8.55 -7.01 -19.65
C ASN A 33 -9.50 -7.00 -18.45
N ILE A 34 -10.50 -7.86 -18.47
CA ILE A 34 -11.48 -8.05 -17.38
C ILE A 34 -10.85 -8.51 -16.04
N PHE A 35 -9.56 -8.81 -16.02
CA PHE A 35 -8.81 -9.26 -14.84
C PHE A 35 -7.76 -8.25 -14.36
N GLU A 36 -7.62 -7.10 -15.00
CA GLU A 36 -6.62 -6.10 -14.64
C GLU A 36 -7.21 -5.14 -13.59
N VAL A 37 -6.85 -5.37 -12.34
CA VAL A 37 -7.11 -4.40 -11.27
C VAL A 37 -6.06 -3.30 -11.40
N THR A 38 -6.45 -2.12 -11.85
CA THR A 38 -5.54 -0.98 -11.94
C THR A 38 -5.26 -0.39 -10.56
N GLY A 39 -4.13 0.28 -10.38
CA GLY A 39 -3.80 0.98 -9.14
C GLY A 39 -4.87 1.99 -8.70
N GLU A 40 -5.57 2.63 -9.65
CA GLU A 40 -6.70 3.51 -9.38
C GLU A 40 -7.90 2.74 -8.79
N SER A 41 -8.19 1.55 -9.30
CA SER A 41 -9.25 0.69 -8.76
C SER A 41 -8.93 0.21 -7.35
N VAL A 42 -7.67 -0.10 -7.06
CA VAL A 42 -7.20 -0.44 -5.71
C VAL A 42 -7.40 0.73 -4.76
N LEU A 43 -7.03 1.95 -5.16
CA LEU A 43 -7.26 3.16 -4.35
C LEU A 43 -8.74 3.41 -4.08
N MET A 44 -9.61 3.16 -5.05
CA MET A 44 -11.06 3.33 -4.87
C MET A 44 -11.65 2.32 -3.87
N LEU A 45 -11.14 1.09 -3.85
CA LEU A 45 -11.66 0.01 -3.01
C LEU A 45 -11.02 -0.01 -1.62
N TYR A 46 -9.73 0.33 -1.52
CA TYR A 46 -8.93 0.14 -0.31
C TYR A 46 -8.25 1.43 0.17
N GLY A 47 -8.74 2.61 -0.24
CA GLY A 47 -8.10 3.89 0.05
C GLY A 47 -7.93 4.19 1.54
N SER A 48 -8.80 3.67 2.41
CA SER A 48 -8.67 3.80 3.87
C SER A 48 -7.49 3.02 4.46
N HIS A 49 -7.05 1.98 3.75
CA HIS A 49 -5.91 1.14 4.13
C HIS A 49 -4.62 1.54 3.43
N LEU A 50 -4.64 2.50 2.52
CA LEU A 50 -3.54 2.78 1.59
C LEU A 50 -3.08 4.22 1.72
N THR A 51 -1.78 4.41 1.97
CA THR A 51 -1.14 5.73 2.02
C THR A 51 0.05 5.74 1.06
N GLY A 52 0.25 6.84 0.35
CA GLY A 52 1.30 6.99 -0.65
C GLY A 52 0.78 6.90 -2.08
N ALA A 53 1.69 6.86 -3.05
CA ALA A 53 1.32 6.86 -4.46
C ALA A 53 1.09 5.41 -4.96
N PRO A 54 0.04 5.18 -5.78
CA PRO A 54 -0.24 3.84 -6.33
C PRO A 54 0.84 3.36 -7.32
N THR A 55 1.68 4.25 -7.78
CA THR A 55 2.82 3.95 -8.68
C THR A 55 4.11 3.66 -7.92
N SER A 56 4.06 3.53 -6.60
CA SER A 56 5.24 3.26 -5.79
C SER A 56 5.80 1.88 -6.08
N THR A 57 7.12 1.80 -6.19
CA THR A 57 7.84 0.58 -6.50
C THR A 57 8.12 -0.28 -5.27
N LEU A 58 8.09 0.30 -4.08
CA LEU A 58 8.20 -0.36 -2.79
C LEU A 58 6.87 -0.29 -2.06
N LEU A 59 6.30 -1.44 -1.70
CA LEU A 59 5.11 -1.53 -0.89
C LEU A 59 5.46 -2.02 0.51
N VAL A 60 5.04 -1.26 1.50
CA VAL A 60 5.23 -1.58 2.93
C VAL A 60 3.90 -2.01 3.52
N LEU A 61 3.90 -3.12 4.24
CA LEU A 61 2.74 -3.61 4.98
C LEU A 61 3.02 -3.54 6.48
N SER A 62 2.03 -3.08 7.23
CA SER A 62 2.03 -3.08 8.70
C SER A 62 0.64 -3.41 9.23
N GLU A 63 0.57 -3.93 10.45
CA GLU A 63 -0.70 -4.16 11.14
C GLU A 63 -1.45 -2.84 11.34
N THR A 64 -0.77 -1.88 11.95
CA THR A 64 -1.26 -0.54 12.24
C THR A 64 -0.39 0.52 11.54
N PRO A 65 -0.83 1.79 11.47
CA PRO A 65 0.00 2.85 10.91
C PRO A 65 1.35 2.92 11.61
N LEU A 66 2.44 2.97 10.82
CA LEU A 66 3.79 3.10 11.34
C LEU A 66 4.01 4.48 11.95
N GLY A 67 4.78 4.53 13.03
CA GLY A 67 5.23 5.78 13.61
C GLY A 67 6.22 6.53 12.70
N ASP A 68 6.29 7.86 12.88
CA ASP A 68 7.07 8.77 12.03
C ASP A 68 8.53 8.32 11.84
N ALA A 69 9.17 7.85 12.93
CA ALA A 69 10.58 7.42 12.89
C ALA A 69 10.80 6.19 11.99
N ALA A 70 9.87 5.24 12.03
CA ALA A 70 9.92 4.04 11.20
C ALA A 70 9.64 4.37 9.74
N LEU A 71 8.63 5.19 9.49
CA LEU A 71 8.26 5.63 8.15
C LEU A 71 9.42 6.42 7.51
N GLU A 72 9.99 7.39 8.22
CA GLU A 72 11.15 8.17 7.75
C GLU A 72 12.36 7.28 7.44
N ALA A 73 12.61 6.25 8.26
CA ALA A 73 13.70 5.31 8.02
C ALA A 73 13.48 4.48 6.75
N LEU A 74 12.24 4.05 6.49
CA LEU A 74 11.88 3.34 5.26
C LEU A 74 11.98 4.24 4.03
N GLU A 75 11.48 5.47 4.10
CA GLU A 75 11.58 6.45 3.01
C GLU A 75 13.03 6.75 2.63
N LYS A 76 13.87 7.03 3.63
CA LYS A 76 15.31 7.25 3.41
C LYS A 76 16.00 6.02 2.81
N SER A 77 15.60 4.83 3.27
CA SER A 77 16.11 3.56 2.75
C SER A 77 15.70 3.36 1.30
N ALA A 78 14.45 3.62 0.97
CA ALA A 78 13.92 3.49 -0.38
C ALA A 78 14.61 4.46 -1.36
N VAL A 79 14.83 5.72 -0.95
CA VAL A 79 15.61 6.68 -1.73
C VAL A 79 17.05 6.21 -1.93
N SER A 80 17.71 5.72 -0.87
CA SER A 80 19.10 5.22 -0.94
C SER A 80 19.24 3.95 -1.80
N LEU A 81 18.18 3.19 -1.94
CA LEU A 81 18.10 1.99 -2.79
C LEU A 81 17.58 2.29 -4.20
N GLU A 82 17.38 3.55 -4.55
CA GLU A 82 16.97 4.02 -5.88
C GLU A 82 15.60 3.49 -6.34
N PHE A 83 14.63 3.39 -5.42
CA PHE A 83 13.26 2.99 -5.74
C PHE A 83 12.41 4.07 -6.44
N GLY A 84 13.03 5.15 -6.92
CA GLY A 84 12.38 6.18 -7.74
C GLY A 84 11.92 7.42 -6.96
N THR A 85 11.07 8.24 -7.59
CA THR A 85 10.61 9.54 -7.06
C THR A 85 9.41 9.44 -6.13
N ALA A 86 8.60 8.39 -6.24
CA ALA A 86 7.53 8.03 -5.32
C ALA A 86 7.85 6.65 -4.76
N PRO A 87 8.85 6.56 -3.86
CA PRO A 87 9.49 5.27 -3.61
C PRO A 87 8.64 4.32 -2.79
N LEU A 88 7.71 4.83 -1.99
CA LEU A 88 7.02 4.04 -0.97
C LEU A 88 5.52 4.27 -0.98
N ALA A 89 4.76 3.17 -0.89
CA ALA A 89 3.37 3.16 -0.48
C ALA A 89 3.23 2.24 0.75
N GLN A 90 2.34 2.61 1.66
CA GLN A 90 2.05 1.84 2.87
C GLN A 90 0.64 1.25 2.79
N VAL A 91 0.52 -0.01 3.17
CA VAL A 91 -0.75 -0.70 3.41
C VAL A 91 -0.86 -1.02 4.89
N VAL A 92 -1.91 -0.54 5.52
CA VAL A 92 -2.27 -0.84 6.90
C VAL A 92 -3.32 -1.94 6.89
N VAL A 93 -3.00 -3.08 7.49
CA VAL A 93 -3.88 -4.27 7.45
C VAL A 93 -5.10 -4.09 8.33
N GLU A 94 -4.97 -3.38 9.46
CA GLU A 94 -6.07 -3.13 10.40
C GLU A 94 -6.25 -1.63 10.62
N THR A 95 -7.44 -1.12 10.31
CA THR A 95 -7.84 0.28 10.49
C THR A 95 -9.17 0.35 11.23
N ASP A 96 -9.61 1.54 11.61
CA ASP A 96 -10.93 1.76 12.22
C ASP A 96 -12.08 1.33 11.30
N GLU A 97 -11.86 1.27 10.00
CA GLU A 97 -12.86 0.84 9.00
C GLU A 97 -12.94 -0.68 8.83
N GLY A 98 -11.95 -1.41 9.37
CA GLY A 98 -11.93 -2.88 9.34
C GLY A 98 -10.54 -3.48 9.17
N LYS A 99 -10.54 -4.77 8.91
CA LYS A 99 -9.34 -5.57 8.72
C LYS A 99 -9.33 -6.19 7.33
N LEU A 100 -8.21 -6.09 6.64
CA LEU A 100 -8.01 -6.73 5.34
C LEU A 100 -7.90 -8.25 5.48
N GLY A 101 -8.66 -8.96 4.66
CA GLY A 101 -8.51 -10.41 4.50
C GLY A 101 -7.34 -10.78 3.58
N ALA A 102 -7.02 -12.06 3.50
CA ALA A 102 -5.94 -12.57 2.66
C ALA A 102 -6.13 -12.24 1.15
N GLU A 103 -7.36 -12.31 0.65
CA GLU A 103 -7.68 -11.98 -0.74
C GLU A 103 -7.58 -10.46 -1.00
N ASP A 104 -7.92 -9.62 0.00
CA ASP A 104 -7.78 -8.16 -0.12
C ASP A 104 -6.31 -7.77 -0.21
N VAL A 105 -5.47 -8.32 0.69
CA VAL A 105 -4.01 -8.10 0.66
C VAL A 105 -3.43 -8.51 -0.69
N ARG A 106 -3.83 -9.68 -1.20
CA ARG A 106 -3.40 -10.14 -2.52
C ARG A 106 -3.86 -9.20 -3.63
N THR A 107 -5.11 -8.77 -3.60
CA THR A 107 -5.68 -7.85 -4.60
C THR A 107 -4.93 -6.52 -4.61
N ILE A 108 -4.62 -5.98 -3.44
CA ILE A 108 -3.84 -4.74 -3.30
C ILE A 108 -2.43 -4.93 -3.88
N VAL A 109 -1.71 -5.97 -3.46
CA VAL A 109 -0.34 -6.19 -3.92
C VAL A 109 -0.26 -6.44 -5.42
N GLU A 110 -1.14 -7.28 -5.97
CA GLU A 110 -1.15 -7.56 -7.41
C GLU A 110 -1.66 -6.36 -8.23
N GLY A 111 -2.59 -5.57 -7.69
CA GLY A 111 -3.12 -4.40 -8.37
C GLY A 111 -2.18 -3.19 -8.38
N LEU A 112 -1.33 -3.06 -7.36
CA LEU A 112 -0.27 -2.03 -7.32
C LEU A 112 1.01 -2.48 -8.02
N ASP A 113 1.22 -3.78 -8.17
CA ASP A 113 2.37 -4.41 -8.81
C ASP A 113 3.74 -3.83 -8.38
N PRO A 114 4.05 -3.80 -7.08
CA PRO A 114 5.32 -3.27 -6.58
C PRO A 114 6.50 -4.16 -7.01
N VAL A 115 7.68 -3.58 -7.14
CA VAL A 115 8.93 -4.30 -7.43
C VAL A 115 9.39 -5.09 -6.20
N ALA A 116 9.19 -4.52 -5.01
CA ALA A 116 9.62 -5.09 -3.74
C ALA A 116 8.57 -4.88 -2.65
N LEU A 117 8.59 -5.78 -1.65
CA LEU A 117 7.68 -5.78 -0.51
C LEU A 117 8.47 -5.70 0.80
N VAL A 118 7.90 -5.01 1.78
CA VAL A 118 8.38 -5.02 3.17
C VAL A 118 7.21 -5.28 4.10
N ALA A 119 7.29 -6.30 4.94
CA ALA A 119 6.40 -6.47 6.08
C ALA A 119 7.09 -5.96 7.35
N CYS A 120 6.48 -5.05 8.06
CA CYS A 120 7.09 -4.37 9.20
C CYS A 120 6.85 -5.07 10.54
N ASP A 121 5.96 -6.03 10.59
CA ASP A 121 5.59 -6.77 11.78
C ASP A 121 5.16 -8.21 11.47
N ALA A 122 5.06 -9.02 12.50
CA ALA A 122 4.68 -10.43 12.39
C ALA A 122 3.25 -10.60 11.84
N PHE A 123 2.36 -9.65 12.11
CA PHE A 123 0.98 -9.70 11.66
C PHE A 123 0.88 -9.45 10.14
N ALA A 124 1.57 -8.43 9.64
CA ALA A 124 1.68 -8.19 8.20
C ALA A 124 2.37 -9.37 7.46
N ALA A 125 3.34 -10.01 8.12
CA ALA A 125 3.98 -11.22 7.61
C ALA A 125 2.98 -12.39 7.48
N GLU A 126 2.15 -12.60 8.49
CA GLU A 126 1.09 -13.61 8.47
C GLU A 126 0.05 -13.31 7.37
N ALA A 127 -0.36 -12.05 7.23
CA ALA A 127 -1.29 -11.62 6.19
C ALA A 127 -0.73 -11.91 4.77
N LEU A 128 0.56 -11.61 4.52
CA LEU A 128 1.23 -11.96 3.26
C LEU A 128 1.33 -13.47 3.07
N SER A 129 1.71 -14.21 4.12
CA SER A 129 1.80 -15.68 4.07
C SER A 129 0.45 -16.31 3.71
N ALA A 130 -0.63 -15.82 4.29
CA ALA A 130 -1.99 -16.26 3.98
C ALA A 130 -2.43 -15.87 2.56
N ALA A 131 -2.15 -14.64 2.12
CA ALA A 131 -2.49 -14.12 0.80
C ALA A 131 -1.84 -14.94 -0.33
N TYR A 132 -0.59 -15.33 -0.14
CA TYR A 132 0.19 -16.07 -1.13
C TYR A 132 0.26 -17.58 -0.87
N ARG A 133 -0.35 -18.07 0.22
CA ARG A 133 -0.30 -19.48 0.66
C ARG A 133 1.12 -20.04 0.68
N THR A 134 2.06 -19.19 1.09
CA THR A 134 3.49 -19.50 1.12
C THR A 134 4.05 -19.14 2.49
N PRO A 135 4.72 -20.07 3.18
CA PRO A 135 5.31 -19.74 4.46
C PRO A 135 6.42 -18.70 4.28
N VAL A 136 6.50 -17.77 5.22
CA VAL A 136 7.50 -16.69 5.23
C VAL A 136 8.37 -16.81 6.48
N THR A 137 9.62 -16.35 6.36
CA THR A 137 10.58 -16.33 7.46
C THR A 137 10.74 -14.91 7.95
N LEU A 138 10.59 -14.70 9.27
CA LEU A 138 10.79 -13.41 9.92
C LEU A 138 12.28 -13.04 9.95
N ASP A 139 12.58 -11.75 9.99
CA ASP A 139 13.91 -11.15 9.98
C ASP A 139 14.81 -11.66 8.86
N ALA A 140 14.22 -11.93 7.71
CA ALA A 140 14.88 -12.51 6.55
C ALA A 140 14.35 -11.94 5.23
N ASP A 141 15.12 -12.21 4.19
CA ASP A 141 14.67 -12.05 2.82
C ASP A 141 13.86 -13.27 2.37
N ASN A 142 12.75 -12.99 1.73
CA ASN A 142 11.83 -13.98 1.19
C ASN A 142 11.58 -13.68 -0.30
N ARG A 143 10.93 -14.61 -1.00
CA ARG A 143 10.43 -14.36 -2.35
C ARG A 143 8.96 -14.75 -2.46
N LEU A 144 8.14 -13.77 -2.82
CA LEU A 144 6.70 -13.95 -3.06
C LEU A 144 6.40 -13.66 -4.52
N LEU A 145 6.03 -14.70 -5.27
CA LEU A 145 5.81 -14.65 -6.73
C LEU A 145 6.94 -13.95 -7.51
N GLY A 146 8.19 -14.20 -7.11
CA GLY A 146 9.35 -13.61 -7.76
C GLY A 146 9.80 -12.25 -7.22
N ARG A 147 8.93 -11.52 -6.48
CA ARG A 147 9.27 -10.25 -5.84
C ARG A 147 10.14 -10.47 -4.62
N THR A 148 11.19 -9.68 -4.47
CA THR A 148 11.98 -9.67 -3.25
C THR A 148 11.16 -9.07 -2.12
N THR A 149 11.07 -9.79 -1.01
CA THR A 149 10.25 -9.41 0.14
C THR A 149 11.10 -9.49 1.39
N ILE A 150 11.24 -8.39 2.12
CA ILE A 150 11.87 -8.37 3.44
C ILE A 150 10.77 -8.40 4.49
N ILE A 151 10.95 -9.26 5.46
CA ILE A 151 9.98 -9.45 6.54
C ILE A 151 10.67 -9.21 7.86
N PHE A 152 10.14 -8.28 8.64
CA PHE A 152 10.56 -7.99 10.00
C PHE A 152 9.58 -8.59 11.00
N GLN A 153 10.09 -8.98 12.16
CA GLN A 153 9.25 -9.33 13.29
C GLN A 153 8.66 -8.08 13.96
N ASP A 154 9.46 -7.03 14.11
CA ASP A 154 9.08 -5.75 14.69
C ASP A 154 10.06 -4.65 14.20
N PHE A 155 9.73 -4.03 13.08
CA PHE A 155 10.55 -2.98 12.50
C PHE A 155 10.58 -1.72 13.35
N GLU A 156 9.45 -1.33 13.97
CA GLU A 156 9.40 -0.15 14.83
C GLU A 156 10.29 -0.32 16.05
N GLY A 157 10.24 -1.48 16.69
CA GLY A 157 11.12 -1.80 17.83
C GLY A 157 12.60 -1.72 17.45
N MET A 158 12.96 -2.09 16.22
CA MET A 158 14.34 -1.97 15.71
C MET A 158 14.81 -0.52 15.57
N MET A 159 13.91 0.46 15.55
CA MET A 159 14.29 1.88 15.47
C MET A 159 14.76 2.45 16.82
N ASN A 160 14.73 1.69 17.91
CA ASN A 160 15.12 2.14 19.23
C ASN A 160 16.63 2.12 19.48
N THR A 161 17.37 1.21 18.85
CA THR A 161 18.82 1.08 19.09
C THR A 161 19.64 1.23 17.80
N PRO A 162 20.86 1.79 17.86
CA PRO A 162 21.72 1.90 16.68
C PRO A 162 22.10 0.54 16.08
N ALA A 163 22.26 -0.49 16.90
CA ALA A 163 22.62 -1.82 16.46
C ALA A 163 21.49 -2.47 15.65
N ASP A 164 20.24 -2.34 16.12
CA ASP A 164 19.07 -2.87 15.43
C ASP A 164 18.77 -2.10 14.14
N LYS A 165 18.97 -0.78 14.11
CA LYS A 165 18.91 0.02 12.89
C LYS A 165 19.89 -0.47 11.84
N GLN A 166 21.12 -0.84 12.23
CA GLN A 166 22.10 -1.40 11.30
C GLN A 166 21.68 -2.77 10.78
N ARG A 167 21.07 -3.60 11.62
CA ARG A 167 20.52 -4.91 11.20
C ARG A 167 19.36 -4.73 10.23
N ALA A 168 18.43 -3.83 10.52
CA ALA A 168 17.32 -3.51 9.64
C ALA A 168 17.82 -3.00 8.28
N TRP A 169 18.79 -2.09 8.27
CA TRP A 169 19.42 -1.60 7.05
C TRP A 169 20.13 -2.70 6.26
N ALA A 170 20.81 -3.62 6.94
CA ALA A 170 21.46 -4.74 6.29
C ALA A 170 20.47 -5.68 5.57
N LEU A 171 19.27 -5.84 6.13
CA LEU A 171 18.19 -6.59 5.49
C LEU A 171 17.59 -5.80 4.32
N LEU A 172 17.26 -4.52 4.50
CA LEU A 172 16.67 -3.67 3.45
C LEU A 172 17.57 -3.61 2.20
N LYS A 173 18.89 -3.62 2.34
CA LYS A 173 19.81 -3.66 1.20
C LYS A 173 19.63 -4.88 0.28
N LYS A 174 19.02 -5.95 0.74
CA LYS A 174 18.74 -7.14 -0.07
C LYS A 174 17.54 -6.98 -1.00
N LEU A 175 16.79 -5.87 -0.89
CA LEU A 175 15.69 -5.54 -1.81
C LEU A 175 16.20 -5.22 -3.24
N ARG A 176 17.49 -4.93 -3.38
CA ARG A 176 18.13 -4.53 -4.64
C ARG A 176 18.85 -5.70 -5.33
#